data_a838b2a0274a602754faf8cb115a3713
#
_entry.id   a838b2a0274a602754faf8cb115a3713
#
_cell.length_a   1.000
_cell.length_b   1.000
_cell.length_c   1.000
_cell.angle_alpha   90.00
_cell.angle_beta   90.00
_cell.angle_gamma   90.00
#
_symmetry.space_group_name_H-M   'P 1'
#
loop_
_entity.id
_entity.type
_entity.pdbx_description
1 polymer ?
#
loop_
_entity_poly.entity_id
_entity_poly.type
_entity_poly.pdbx_seq_one_letter_code
_entity_poly.pdbx_strand_id
1 'polypeptide(L)'
;MEKKTFRSRVSVLLIIFILAVILPKLIPSISSGNIFNSETYILIGILALFFGISYAIKDKRLLVKTFGITCGSAEISKIISAERSYNPLSSPAGSLKRLKIRFKKNYKGPYFLVSPVREQEFLDALKEINPDINIRVNDKKAWWRIWDWDI
;
A
#
# COMPACT_ATOMS: atom_id res chain seq x y z
N MET A 1 15.05 15.94 -11.49
CA MET A 1 13.73 15.91 -10.80
C MET A 1 13.91 15.44 -9.37
N GLU A 2 13.33 16.15 -8.44
CA GLU A 2 13.41 15.82 -7.03
C GLU A 2 12.67 14.50 -6.75
N LYS A 3 13.25 13.65 -5.88
CA LYS A 3 12.66 12.38 -5.48
C LYS A 3 11.49 12.63 -4.55
N LYS A 4 10.26 12.39 -5.00
CA LYS A 4 9.06 12.42 -4.15
C LYS A 4 8.80 11.01 -3.58
N THR A 5 8.68 10.88 -2.25
CA THR A 5 8.43 9.59 -1.57
C THR A 5 7.13 9.64 -0.81
N PHE A 6 6.34 8.57 -0.92
CA PHE A 6 5.03 8.39 -0.30
C PHE A 6 5.00 7.10 0.50
N ARG A 7 4.48 7.14 1.73
CA ARG A 7 4.25 5.92 2.54
C ARG A 7 3.01 5.19 2.04
N SER A 8 2.99 3.87 2.21
CA SER A 8 1.78 3.06 2.01
C SER A 8 0.84 3.25 3.18
N ARG A 9 -0.47 3.31 2.89
CA ARG A 9 -1.51 3.21 3.91
C ARG A 9 -1.54 1.82 4.49
N VAL A 10 -1.92 1.74 5.77
CA VAL A 10 -2.19 0.48 6.46
C VAL A 10 -3.63 0.51 6.96
N SER A 11 -4.40 -0.52 6.65
CA SER A 11 -5.79 -0.62 7.08
C SER A 11 -5.89 -0.94 8.57
N VAL A 12 -6.60 -0.11 9.32
CA VAL A 12 -6.89 -0.33 10.74
C VAL A 12 -7.61 -1.66 10.95
N LEU A 13 -8.54 -1.99 10.05
CA LEU A 13 -9.30 -3.24 10.08
C LEU A 13 -8.37 -4.46 9.95
N LEU A 14 -7.37 -4.39 9.08
CA LEU A 14 -6.39 -5.45 8.90
C LEU A 14 -5.51 -5.60 10.15
N ILE A 15 -5.09 -4.50 10.77
CA ILE A 15 -4.33 -4.52 12.03
C ILE A 15 -5.18 -5.18 13.13
N ILE A 16 -6.45 -4.76 13.29
CA ILE A 16 -7.37 -5.34 14.28
C ILE A 16 -7.53 -6.85 14.04
N PHE A 17 -7.71 -7.29 12.80
CA PHE A 17 -7.83 -8.69 12.45
C PHE A 17 -6.57 -9.48 12.83
N ILE A 18 -5.39 -8.98 12.49
CA ILE A 18 -4.10 -9.60 12.84
C ILE A 18 -3.95 -9.72 14.37
N LEU A 19 -4.27 -8.65 15.09
CA LEU A 19 -4.23 -8.65 16.55
C LEU A 19 -5.22 -9.64 17.13
N ALA A 20 -6.46 -9.71 16.63
CA ALA A 20 -7.48 -10.65 17.10
C ALA A 20 -7.06 -12.12 16.91
N VAL A 21 -6.28 -12.43 15.87
CA VAL A 21 -5.78 -13.79 15.63
C VAL A 21 -4.57 -14.12 16.50
N ILE A 22 -3.67 -13.16 16.72
CA ILE A 22 -2.38 -13.40 17.38
C ILE A 22 -2.49 -13.22 18.91
N LEU A 23 -3.26 -12.22 19.41
CA LEU A 23 -3.37 -11.93 20.84
C LEU A 23 -3.78 -13.14 21.71
N PRO A 24 -4.77 -13.98 21.33
CA PRO A 24 -5.15 -15.12 22.13
C PRO A 24 -4.01 -16.12 22.38
N LYS A 25 -3.03 -16.18 21.47
CA LYS A 25 -1.84 -17.01 21.60
C LYS A 25 -0.72 -16.31 22.36
N LEU A 26 -0.64 -15.00 22.21
CA LEU A 26 0.41 -14.17 22.77
C LEU A 26 0.20 -13.91 24.28
N ILE A 27 -1.04 -13.66 24.72
CA ILE A 27 -1.37 -13.36 26.11
C ILE A 27 -0.90 -14.46 27.09
N PRO A 28 -1.17 -15.76 26.87
CA PRO A 28 -0.67 -16.82 27.76
C PRO A 28 0.86 -16.88 27.84
N SER A 29 1.54 -16.64 26.72
CA SER A 29 3.00 -16.65 26.66
C SER A 29 3.62 -15.48 27.43
N ILE A 30 3.02 -14.30 27.34
CA ILE A 30 3.46 -13.12 28.13
C ILE A 30 3.23 -13.36 29.62
N SER A 31 2.07 -13.91 29.98
CA SER A 31 1.70 -14.20 31.37
C SER A 31 2.63 -15.24 32.03
N SER A 32 3.21 -16.14 31.23
CA SER A 32 4.22 -17.09 31.68
C SER A 32 5.66 -16.55 31.69
N GLY A 33 5.85 -15.24 31.42
CA GLY A 33 7.16 -14.59 31.39
C GLY A 33 7.96 -14.82 30.10
N ASN A 34 7.40 -15.53 29.12
CA ASN A 34 8.07 -15.81 27.84
C ASN A 34 7.64 -14.80 26.77
N ILE A 35 8.24 -13.61 26.79
CA ILE A 35 7.94 -12.54 25.82
C ILE A 35 8.56 -12.83 24.44
N PHE A 36 9.71 -13.53 24.43
CA PHE A 36 10.44 -13.86 23.20
C PHE A 36 10.04 -15.25 22.66
N ASN A 37 8.85 -15.33 22.09
CA ASN A 37 8.33 -16.54 21.47
C ASN A 37 8.10 -16.34 19.95
N SER A 38 7.78 -17.42 19.24
CA SER A 38 7.55 -17.39 17.80
C SER A 38 6.42 -16.44 17.38
N GLU A 39 5.35 -16.35 18.19
CA GLU A 39 4.19 -15.49 17.94
C GLU A 39 4.56 -14.01 17.98
N THR A 40 5.42 -13.60 18.91
CA THR A 40 5.93 -12.24 19.01
C THR A 40 6.74 -11.86 17.77
N TYR A 41 7.66 -12.73 17.35
CA TYR A 41 8.45 -12.48 16.15
C TYR A 41 7.62 -12.45 14.87
N ILE A 42 6.61 -13.32 14.77
CA ILE A 42 5.67 -13.32 13.65
C ILE A 42 4.88 -12.01 13.61
N LEU A 43 4.36 -11.54 14.75
CA LEU A 43 3.64 -10.26 14.83
C LEU A 43 4.51 -9.08 14.41
N ILE A 44 5.73 -9.01 14.96
CA ILE A 44 6.70 -7.95 14.61
C ILE A 44 7.01 -8.00 13.11
N GLY A 45 7.27 -9.19 12.55
CA GLY A 45 7.56 -9.37 11.13
C GLY A 45 6.40 -8.92 10.23
N ILE A 46 5.17 -9.27 10.56
CA ILE A 46 3.98 -8.86 9.82
C ILE A 46 3.80 -7.33 9.88
N LEU A 47 3.87 -6.74 11.08
CA LEU A 47 3.74 -5.29 11.23
C LEU A 47 4.86 -4.57 10.47
N ALA A 48 6.09 -5.03 10.57
CA ALA A 48 7.22 -4.47 9.84
C ALA A 48 6.97 -4.50 8.33
N LEU A 49 6.46 -5.60 7.76
CA LEU A 49 6.14 -5.69 6.34
C LEU A 49 5.10 -4.64 5.91
N PHE A 50 4.05 -4.40 6.69
CA PHE A 50 3.03 -3.41 6.34
C PHE A 50 3.56 -1.97 6.40
N PHE A 51 4.34 -1.64 7.43
CA PHE A 51 4.91 -0.30 7.58
C PHE A 51 6.16 -0.07 6.71
N GLY A 52 6.78 -1.14 6.22
CA GLY A 52 7.98 -1.08 5.36
C GLY A 52 7.70 -0.69 3.92
N ILE A 53 6.43 -0.68 3.47
CA ILE A 53 6.07 -0.38 2.08
C ILE A 53 6.05 1.14 1.85
N SER A 54 6.68 1.56 0.77
CA SER A 54 6.69 2.95 0.30
C SER A 54 6.72 3.03 -1.22
N TYR A 55 6.27 4.18 -1.74
CA TYR A 55 6.29 4.47 -3.17
C TYR A 55 7.21 5.67 -3.40
N ALA A 56 7.99 5.65 -4.47
CA ALA A 56 8.82 6.77 -4.84
C ALA A 56 8.65 7.09 -6.33
N ILE A 57 8.59 8.38 -6.63
CA ILE A 57 8.65 8.90 -7.99
C ILE A 57 10.03 9.50 -8.19
N LYS A 58 10.81 8.90 -9.08
CA LYS A 58 12.16 9.34 -9.42
C LYS A 58 12.43 9.06 -10.89
N ASP A 59 13.07 10.00 -11.60
CA ASP A 59 13.53 9.85 -12.99
C ASP A 59 12.42 9.35 -13.95
N LYS A 60 11.20 9.95 -13.83
CA LYS A 60 9.99 9.57 -14.59
C LYS A 60 9.54 8.11 -14.37
N ARG A 61 9.98 7.49 -13.27
CA ARG A 61 9.61 6.12 -12.89
C ARG A 61 8.89 6.11 -11.56
N LEU A 62 7.85 5.30 -11.48
CA LEU A 62 7.20 4.90 -10.23
C LEU A 62 7.93 3.68 -9.68
N LEU A 63 8.44 3.79 -8.46
CA LEU A 63 9.15 2.74 -7.74
C LEU A 63 8.31 2.28 -6.56
N VAL A 64 8.13 0.98 -6.42
CA VAL A 64 7.56 0.34 -5.22
C VAL A 64 8.72 -0.20 -4.39
N LYS A 65 8.80 0.22 -3.14
CA LYS A 65 9.87 -0.14 -2.22
C LYS A 65 9.32 -0.84 -1.00
N THR A 66 10.07 -1.83 -0.52
CA THR A 66 9.86 -2.47 0.77
C THR A 66 11.17 -2.37 1.55
N PHE A 67 11.14 -1.78 2.74
CA PHE A 67 12.33 -1.48 3.56
C PHE A 67 13.44 -0.72 2.79
N GLY A 68 13.04 0.20 1.90
CA GLY A 68 13.99 0.96 1.09
C GLY A 68 14.49 0.22 -0.16
N ILE A 69 14.32 -1.10 -0.25
CA ILE A 69 14.68 -1.90 -1.41
C ILE A 69 13.60 -1.78 -2.49
N THR A 70 14.00 -1.58 -3.74
CA THR A 70 13.06 -1.48 -4.86
C THR A 70 12.61 -2.88 -5.29
N CYS A 71 11.34 -3.19 -5.03
CA CYS A 71 10.71 -4.46 -5.40
C CYS A 71 9.98 -4.39 -6.75
N GLY A 72 9.63 -3.18 -7.20
CA GLY A 72 8.96 -2.98 -8.49
C GLY A 72 9.22 -1.59 -9.04
N SER A 73 9.26 -1.46 -10.35
CA SER A 73 9.41 -0.18 -11.03
C SER A 73 8.59 -0.13 -12.30
N ALA A 74 7.99 1.01 -12.62
CA ALA A 74 7.28 1.23 -13.86
C ALA A 74 7.53 2.64 -14.40
N GLU A 75 7.55 2.80 -15.71
CA GLU A 75 7.64 4.09 -16.36
C GLU A 75 6.30 4.80 -16.31
N ILE A 76 6.29 6.06 -15.86
CA ILE A 76 5.05 6.84 -15.72
C ILE A 76 4.46 7.18 -17.10
N SER A 77 5.28 7.31 -18.16
CA SER A 77 4.83 7.48 -19.55
C SER A 77 4.02 6.31 -20.11
N LYS A 78 4.11 5.15 -19.47
CA LYS A 78 3.36 3.93 -19.86
C LYS A 78 2.06 3.75 -19.07
N ILE A 79 1.77 4.63 -18.11
CA ILE A 79 0.52 4.62 -17.35
C ILE A 79 -0.61 5.20 -18.21
N ILE A 80 -1.74 4.49 -18.26
CA ILE A 80 -2.95 4.92 -18.98
C ILE A 80 -3.97 5.50 -18.01
N SER A 81 -4.22 4.79 -16.89
CA SER A 81 -5.23 5.21 -15.92
C SER A 81 -4.85 4.88 -14.49
N ALA A 82 -5.39 5.68 -13.58
CA ALA A 82 -5.39 5.44 -12.15
C ALA A 82 -6.85 5.39 -11.67
N GLU A 83 -7.28 4.23 -11.16
CA GLU A 83 -8.66 3.95 -10.78
C GLU A 83 -8.72 3.50 -9.32
N ARG A 84 -9.84 3.79 -8.63
CA ARG A 84 -10.09 3.24 -7.30
C ARG A 84 -10.32 1.73 -7.38
N SER A 85 -9.70 0.96 -6.49
CA SER A 85 -9.89 -0.48 -6.37
C SER A 85 -9.98 -0.90 -4.92
N TYR A 86 -10.92 -1.80 -4.63
CA TYR A 86 -11.11 -2.41 -3.30
C TYR A 86 -10.80 -3.91 -3.34
N ASN A 87 -10.07 -4.39 -4.36
CA ASN A 87 -9.73 -5.79 -4.49
C ASN A 87 -8.71 -6.19 -3.40
N PRO A 88 -9.04 -7.13 -2.48
CA PRO A 88 -8.14 -7.59 -1.44
C PRO A 88 -7.02 -8.49 -1.97
N LEU A 89 -7.22 -9.09 -3.15
CA LEU A 89 -6.29 -10.04 -3.74
C LEU A 89 -5.17 -9.35 -4.51
N SER A 90 -3.99 -9.90 -4.46
CA SER A 90 -2.84 -9.63 -5.33
C SER A 90 -2.06 -8.31 -5.14
N SER A 91 -1.85 -7.83 -3.90
CA SER A 91 -0.82 -6.81 -3.69
C SER A 91 -0.29 -6.79 -2.25
N PRO A 92 0.99 -6.53 -2.03
CA PRO A 92 1.56 -6.34 -0.70
C PRO A 92 1.10 -5.04 -0.01
N ALA A 93 0.16 -4.29 -0.58
CA ALA A 93 -0.36 -3.07 0.03
C ALA A 93 -1.22 -3.39 1.26
N GLY A 94 -0.90 -2.82 2.40
CA GLY A 94 -1.55 -3.04 3.69
C GLY A 94 -2.94 -2.42 3.83
N SER A 95 -3.54 -1.83 2.79
CA SER A 95 -4.86 -1.20 2.82
C SER A 95 -5.79 -1.77 1.75
N LEU A 96 -7.09 -1.80 2.05
CA LEU A 96 -8.16 -2.15 1.09
C LEU A 96 -8.47 -1.00 0.14
N LYS A 97 -8.21 0.23 0.55
CA LYS A 97 -8.38 1.43 -0.28
C LYS A 97 -7.16 1.62 -1.17
N ARG A 98 -7.24 1.16 -2.41
CA ARG A 98 -6.12 1.10 -3.34
C ARG A 98 -6.37 1.90 -4.61
N LEU A 99 -5.28 2.32 -5.23
CA LEU A 99 -5.26 2.81 -6.61
C LEU A 99 -4.75 1.70 -7.52
N LYS A 100 -5.53 1.36 -8.52
CA LYS A 100 -5.16 0.47 -9.61
C LYS A 100 -4.55 1.30 -10.73
N ILE A 101 -3.24 1.20 -10.87
CA ILE A 101 -2.48 1.88 -11.93
C ILE A 101 -2.42 0.94 -13.13
N ARG A 102 -3.08 1.28 -14.22
CA ARG A 102 -3.08 0.48 -15.46
C ARG A 102 -2.01 0.97 -16.42
N PHE A 103 -1.39 0.03 -17.10
CA PHE A 103 -0.34 0.29 -18.08
C PHE A 103 -0.80 0.01 -19.51
N LYS A 104 -0.07 0.55 -20.48
CA LYS A 104 -0.22 0.24 -21.90
C LYS A 104 -0.07 -1.27 -22.12
N LYS A 105 -0.81 -1.80 -23.09
CA LYS A 105 -0.76 -3.21 -23.48
C LYS A 105 0.69 -3.65 -23.73
N ASN A 106 1.07 -4.82 -23.25
CA ASN A 106 2.41 -5.39 -23.34
C ASN A 106 3.52 -4.73 -22.48
N TYR A 107 3.15 -3.97 -21.43
CA TYR A 107 4.11 -3.42 -20.49
C TYR A 107 3.97 -4.06 -19.10
N LYS A 108 5.01 -4.73 -18.62
CA LYS A 108 5.21 -5.26 -17.22
C LYS A 108 3.97 -5.81 -16.48
N GLY A 109 2.98 -6.36 -17.18
CA GLY A 109 1.73 -6.82 -16.61
C GLY A 109 0.59 -5.78 -16.68
N PRO A 110 -0.64 -6.17 -16.33
CA PRO A 110 -1.83 -5.36 -16.58
C PRO A 110 -1.98 -4.15 -15.67
N TYR A 111 -1.50 -4.21 -14.43
CA TYR A 111 -1.62 -3.11 -13.46
C TYR A 111 -0.71 -3.27 -12.24
N PHE A 112 -0.48 -2.16 -11.52
CA PHE A 112 0.01 -2.14 -10.14
C PHE A 112 -1.09 -1.69 -9.21
N LEU A 113 -1.11 -2.24 -8.00
CA LEU A 113 -1.95 -1.77 -6.91
C LEU A 113 -1.07 -1.02 -5.91
N VAL A 114 -1.41 0.23 -5.64
CA VAL A 114 -0.70 1.10 -4.70
C VAL A 114 -1.70 1.78 -3.76
N SER A 115 -1.30 2.08 -2.54
CA SER A 115 -2.15 2.75 -1.55
C SER A 115 -1.36 3.87 -0.83
N PRO A 116 -1.04 4.97 -1.51
CA PRO A 116 -0.29 6.06 -0.89
C PRO A 116 -1.14 6.80 0.16
N VAL A 117 -0.54 7.20 1.29
CA VAL A 117 -1.20 8.00 2.33
C VAL A 117 -1.64 9.36 1.76
N ARG A 118 -0.73 10.06 1.07
CA ARG A 118 -0.99 11.34 0.40
C ARG A 118 -1.41 11.10 -1.05
N GLU A 119 -2.63 10.60 -1.21
CA GLU A 119 -3.11 10.11 -2.50
C GLU A 119 -3.20 11.21 -3.56
N GLN A 120 -3.75 12.39 -3.19
CA GLN A 120 -3.89 13.50 -4.13
C GLN A 120 -2.53 13.99 -4.62
N GLU A 121 -1.58 14.22 -3.71
CA GLU A 121 -0.22 14.62 -4.07
C GLU A 121 0.49 13.57 -4.95
N PHE A 122 0.20 12.29 -4.70
CA PHE A 122 0.73 11.20 -5.51
C PHE A 122 0.17 11.23 -6.93
N LEU A 123 -1.15 11.44 -7.09
CA LEU A 123 -1.81 11.55 -8.39
C LEU A 123 -1.36 12.79 -9.15
N ASP A 124 -1.21 13.92 -8.45
CA ASP A 124 -0.71 15.16 -9.04
C ASP A 124 0.74 15.00 -9.54
N ALA A 125 1.59 14.33 -8.76
CA ALA A 125 2.96 14.03 -9.17
C ALA A 125 3.04 13.07 -10.38
N LEU A 126 2.09 12.16 -10.54
CA LEU A 126 1.98 11.34 -11.75
C LEU A 126 1.56 12.17 -12.96
N LYS A 127 0.56 13.05 -12.78
CA LYS A 127 0.06 13.95 -13.83
C LYS A 127 1.08 14.98 -14.28
N GLU A 128 1.91 15.47 -13.36
CA GLU A 128 3.01 16.39 -13.68
C GLU A 128 3.97 15.79 -14.72
N ILE A 129 4.17 14.46 -14.67
CA ILE A 129 5.08 13.75 -15.58
C ILE A 129 4.36 13.25 -16.84
N ASN A 130 3.10 12.82 -16.69
CA ASN A 130 2.28 12.32 -17.79
C ASN A 130 0.86 12.87 -17.67
N PRO A 131 0.55 14.01 -18.34
CA PRO A 131 -0.76 14.65 -18.30
C PRO A 131 -1.90 13.79 -18.84
N ASP A 132 -1.60 12.83 -19.73
CA ASP A 132 -2.58 11.96 -20.39
C ASP A 132 -3.16 10.87 -19.48
N ILE A 133 -2.72 10.78 -18.22
CA ILE A 133 -3.25 9.79 -17.28
C ILE A 133 -4.72 10.09 -16.97
N ASN A 134 -5.59 9.11 -17.27
CA ASN A 134 -7.00 9.18 -16.91
C ASN A 134 -7.20 8.82 -15.43
N ILE A 135 -7.49 9.83 -14.59
CA ILE A 135 -7.73 9.63 -13.16
C ILE A 135 -9.23 9.43 -12.93
N ARG A 136 -9.62 8.23 -12.48
CA ARG A 136 -11.00 7.84 -12.13
C ARG A 136 -11.08 7.46 -10.66
N VAL A 137 -10.82 8.44 -9.79
CA VAL A 137 -10.87 8.25 -8.34
C VAL A 137 -12.09 8.96 -7.80
N ASN A 138 -13.19 8.24 -7.67
CA ASN A 138 -14.45 8.79 -7.16
C ASN A 138 -14.60 8.40 -5.69
N ASP A 139 -14.23 9.30 -4.78
CA ASP A 139 -14.34 9.10 -3.34
C ASP A 139 -15.71 9.56 -2.84
N LYS A 140 -16.70 8.67 -2.88
CA LYS A 140 -17.88 8.84 -2.04
C LYS A 140 -17.48 8.49 -0.60
N LYS A 141 -17.10 9.48 0.19
CA LYS A 141 -16.87 9.32 1.63
C LYS A 141 -18.20 9.02 2.32
N ALA A 142 -18.41 7.77 2.69
CA ALA A 142 -19.52 7.38 3.54
C ALA A 142 -18.93 6.94 4.89
N TRP A 143 -19.34 7.53 5.98
CA TRP A 143 -18.80 7.33 7.34
C TRP A 143 -18.92 5.87 7.84
N TRP A 144 -19.86 5.08 7.31
CA TRP A 144 -20.05 3.66 7.65
C TRP A 144 -19.06 2.72 6.94
N ARG A 145 -18.20 3.22 6.06
CA ARG A 145 -17.23 2.41 5.32
C ARG A 145 -15.98 2.20 6.15
N ILE A 146 -16.06 1.26 7.11
CA ILE A 146 -14.95 0.88 8.01
C ILE A 146 -13.68 0.43 7.28
N TRP A 147 -13.80 -0.06 6.04
CA TRP A 147 -12.65 -0.40 5.19
C TRP A 147 -11.90 0.81 4.62
N ASP A 148 -12.44 2.01 4.76
CA ASP A 148 -11.76 3.26 4.42
C ASP A 148 -10.98 3.85 5.63
N TRP A 149 -10.99 3.18 6.78
CA TRP A 149 -10.23 3.56 7.96
C TRP A 149 -8.78 3.10 7.81
N ASP A 150 -7.93 4.04 7.44
CA ASP A 150 -6.50 3.83 7.18
C ASP A 150 -5.65 4.78 8.02
N ILE A 151 -4.46 4.30 8.38
CA ILE A 151 -3.38 5.06 9.03
C ILE A 151 -2.27 5.36 8.02
#